data_3bf93715028b92dcd813d20ea5eb1d39
#
_entry.id   3bf93715028b92dcd813d20ea5eb1d39
#
_cell.length_a   1.000
_cell.length_b   1.000
_cell.length_c   1.000
_cell.angle_alpha   90.00
_cell.angle_beta   90.00
_cell.angle_gamma   90.00
#
_symmetry.space_group_name_H-M   'P 1'
#
loop_
_entity.id
_entity.type
_entity.pdbx_description
1 polymer ?
#
loop_
_entity_poly.entity_id
_entity_poly.type
_entity_poly.pdbx_seq_one_letter_code
_entity_poly.pdbx_strand_id
1 'polypeptide(L)'
;AFDTPDGHPDFDGADNAFEVLRGVNFIAAHGQKVSQHKDQLGPFVIDNVERGLAYNAADIALAHSQQSKIAKAWLAMFEEVDAVIAPACSVPPFAHENWTVSEIDGTPMPTYMSWLALTYRPTMALACAAAIPCGLDKHGLPFGIQVLGPPGSDRKILNIALAIEQLFATTSQTKRPCPDITSLREIGA
;
A
#
# COMPACT_ATOMS: atom_id res chain seq x y z
N ALA A 1 15.39 14.54 -18.03
CA ALA A 1 14.11 13.95 -18.43
C ALA A 1 14.06 12.54 -17.84
N PHE A 2 12.90 12.12 -17.35
CA PHE A 2 12.69 10.72 -16.97
C PHE A 2 12.14 9.99 -18.19
N ASP A 3 12.71 8.83 -18.49
CA ASP A 3 12.07 7.86 -19.38
C ASP A 3 11.12 7.03 -18.53
N THR A 4 9.84 7.02 -18.87
CA THR A 4 8.78 6.37 -18.10
C THR A 4 8.02 5.40 -18.97
N PRO A 5 8.62 4.24 -19.31
CA PRO A 5 7.90 3.20 -20.04
C PRO A 5 6.72 2.69 -19.18
N ASP A 6 5.60 2.43 -19.82
CA ASP A 6 4.48 1.77 -19.18
C ASP A 6 4.81 0.31 -18.91
N GLY A 7 4.50 -0.14 -17.72
CA GLY A 7 4.72 -1.52 -17.32
C GLY A 7 4.27 -1.76 -15.88
N HIS A 8 4.12 -3.01 -15.53
CA HIS A 8 3.83 -3.40 -14.15
C HIS A 8 4.55 -4.71 -13.82
N PRO A 9 4.96 -4.89 -12.55
CA PRO A 9 5.49 -6.17 -12.07
C PRO A 9 4.44 -7.27 -12.18
N ASP A 10 4.90 -8.51 -12.34
CA ASP A 10 4.02 -9.67 -12.21
C ASP A 10 3.67 -9.91 -10.74
N PHE A 11 2.41 -9.66 -10.41
CA PHE A 11 1.82 -9.86 -9.08
C PHE A 11 0.81 -11.01 -9.04
N ASP A 12 0.87 -11.95 -9.99
CA ASP A 12 -0.03 -13.10 -9.99
C ASP A 12 0.07 -13.88 -8.67
N GLY A 13 -1.09 -14.13 -8.06
CA GLY A 13 -1.20 -14.77 -6.76
C GLY A 13 -0.85 -13.90 -5.54
N ALA A 14 -0.48 -12.63 -5.72
CA ALA A 14 -0.09 -11.75 -4.62
C ALA A 14 -1.19 -11.55 -3.58
N ASP A 15 -2.44 -11.39 -4.02
CA ASP A 15 -3.57 -11.12 -3.13
C ASP A 15 -3.84 -12.34 -2.22
N ASN A 16 -3.86 -13.54 -2.79
CA ASN A 16 -3.99 -14.77 -2.02
C ASN A 16 -2.82 -14.98 -1.07
N ALA A 17 -1.58 -14.82 -1.54
CA ALA A 17 -0.39 -14.99 -0.71
C ALA A 17 -0.38 -13.97 0.45
N PHE A 18 -0.75 -12.72 0.17
CA PHE A 18 -0.84 -11.69 1.20
C PHE A 18 -1.87 -12.05 2.27
N GLU A 19 -3.09 -12.46 1.88
CA GLU A 19 -4.15 -12.82 2.83
C GLU A 19 -3.75 -13.99 3.73
N VAL A 20 -3.19 -15.05 3.16
CA VAL A 20 -2.73 -16.23 3.91
C VAL A 20 -1.63 -15.83 4.90
N LEU A 21 -0.55 -15.20 4.43
CA LEU A 21 0.59 -14.86 5.29
C LEU A 21 0.23 -13.82 6.35
N ARG A 22 -0.65 -12.85 5.99
CA ARG A 22 -1.19 -11.90 6.96
C ARG A 22 -1.99 -12.60 8.05
N GLY A 23 -2.92 -13.50 7.70
CA GLY A 23 -3.72 -14.26 8.66
C GLY A 23 -2.83 -15.04 9.62
N VAL A 24 -1.83 -15.75 9.12
CA VAL A 24 -0.87 -16.50 9.93
C VAL A 24 -0.09 -15.58 10.90
N ASN A 25 0.36 -14.42 10.42
CA ASN A 25 1.04 -13.44 11.25
C ASN A 25 0.12 -12.86 12.34
N PHE A 26 -1.17 -12.68 12.03
CA PHE A 26 -2.16 -12.23 13.02
C PHE A 26 -2.42 -13.26 14.11
N ILE A 27 -2.38 -14.57 13.81
CA ILE A 27 -2.45 -15.64 14.84
C ILE A 27 -1.30 -15.47 15.82
N ALA A 28 -0.07 -15.32 15.31
CA ALA A 28 1.12 -15.18 16.16
C ALA A 28 1.06 -13.94 17.06
N ALA A 29 0.58 -12.82 16.52
CA ALA A 29 0.55 -11.53 17.23
C ALA A 29 -0.67 -11.36 18.14
N HIS A 30 -1.82 -11.93 17.78
CA HIS A 30 -3.13 -11.60 18.38
C HIS A 30 -3.96 -12.83 18.77
N GLY A 31 -3.59 -14.05 18.39
CA GLY A 31 -4.39 -15.25 18.62
C GLY A 31 -4.76 -15.45 20.09
N GLN A 32 -3.80 -15.30 21.01
CA GLN A 32 -4.07 -15.39 22.45
C GLN A 32 -5.04 -14.29 22.93
N LYS A 33 -4.88 -13.04 22.44
CA LYS A 33 -5.77 -11.94 22.81
C LYS A 33 -7.19 -12.17 22.31
N VAL A 34 -7.35 -12.68 21.07
CA VAL A 34 -8.67 -13.02 20.52
C VAL A 34 -9.34 -14.12 21.33
N SER A 35 -8.59 -15.15 21.78
CA SER A 35 -9.17 -16.22 22.59
C SER A 35 -9.60 -15.80 23.99
N GLN A 36 -8.94 -14.80 24.58
CA GLN A 36 -9.16 -14.39 25.98
C GLN A 36 -10.00 -13.11 26.14
N HIS A 37 -9.97 -12.21 25.15
CA HIS A 37 -10.52 -10.85 25.27
C HIS A 37 -11.20 -10.40 23.95
N LYS A 38 -11.92 -11.31 23.29
CA LYS A 38 -12.55 -11.07 21.97
C LYS A 38 -13.46 -9.84 21.98
N ASP A 39 -14.18 -9.62 23.08
CA ASP A 39 -15.09 -8.52 23.30
C ASP A 39 -14.44 -7.14 23.38
N GLN A 40 -13.11 -7.09 23.59
CA GLN A 40 -12.34 -5.85 23.69
C GLN A 40 -11.54 -5.52 22.43
N LEU A 41 -11.67 -6.33 21.37
CA LEU A 41 -10.89 -6.20 20.14
C LEU A 41 -11.74 -5.70 18.97
N GLY A 42 -11.11 -4.91 18.12
CA GLY A 42 -11.76 -4.44 16.89
C GLY A 42 -12.04 -5.60 15.92
N PRO A 43 -13.14 -5.48 15.14
CA PRO A 43 -13.63 -6.59 14.29
C PRO A 43 -12.59 -7.07 13.28
N PHE A 44 -11.76 -6.18 12.74
CA PHE A 44 -10.72 -6.55 11.76
C PHE A 44 -9.59 -7.39 12.37
N VAL A 45 -9.28 -7.21 13.66
CA VAL A 45 -8.29 -8.05 14.34
C VAL A 45 -8.82 -9.47 14.48
N ILE A 46 -10.08 -9.58 14.88
CA ILE A 46 -10.79 -10.85 15.04
C ILE A 46 -10.87 -11.57 13.69
N ASP A 47 -11.35 -10.91 12.65
CA ASP A 47 -11.48 -11.47 11.29
C ASP A 47 -10.14 -12.00 10.76
N ASN A 48 -9.05 -11.26 10.91
CA ASN A 48 -7.73 -11.73 10.44
C ASN A 48 -7.26 -12.99 11.19
N VAL A 49 -7.47 -13.08 12.50
CA VAL A 49 -7.12 -14.28 13.28
C VAL A 49 -7.99 -15.47 12.88
N GLU A 50 -9.30 -15.29 12.74
CA GLU A 50 -10.23 -16.33 12.33
C GLU A 50 -9.94 -16.87 10.93
N ARG A 51 -9.67 -15.98 9.95
CA ARG A 51 -9.20 -16.37 8.61
C ARG A 51 -7.89 -17.14 8.68
N GLY A 52 -6.93 -16.63 9.45
CA GLY A 52 -5.64 -17.30 9.65
C GLY A 52 -5.78 -18.73 10.15
N LEU A 53 -6.66 -18.96 11.13
CA LEU A 53 -6.93 -20.29 11.70
C LEU A 53 -7.62 -21.26 10.72
N ALA A 54 -8.24 -20.75 9.65
CA ALA A 54 -8.86 -21.58 8.62
C ALA A 54 -7.85 -22.11 7.59
N TYR A 55 -6.66 -21.54 7.49
CA TYR A 55 -5.63 -22.00 6.54
C TYR A 55 -4.88 -23.21 7.07
N ASN A 56 -4.55 -24.11 6.16
CA ASN A 56 -3.78 -25.31 6.43
C ASN A 56 -2.31 -25.15 5.95
N ALA A 57 -1.47 -26.16 6.23
CA ALA A 57 -0.06 -26.13 5.86
C ALA A 57 0.18 -26.04 4.34
N ALA A 58 -0.71 -26.59 3.50
CA ALA A 58 -0.58 -26.49 2.04
C ALA A 58 -0.85 -25.08 1.55
N ASP A 59 -1.84 -24.38 2.13
CA ASP A 59 -2.12 -22.97 1.82
C ASP A 59 -0.91 -22.09 2.15
N ILE A 60 -0.30 -22.30 3.28
CA ILE A 60 0.89 -21.55 3.72
C ILE A 60 2.08 -21.84 2.79
N ALA A 61 2.31 -23.11 2.44
CA ALA A 61 3.39 -23.48 1.52
C ALA A 61 3.19 -22.85 0.13
N LEU A 62 1.95 -22.85 -0.38
CA LEU A 62 1.60 -22.19 -1.64
C LEU A 62 1.86 -20.68 -1.56
N ALA A 63 1.42 -20.02 -0.49
CA ALA A 63 1.62 -18.59 -0.30
C ALA A 63 3.10 -18.19 -0.30
N HIS A 64 3.97 -18.96 0.38
CA HIS A 64 5.42 -18.74 0.33
C HIS A 64 6.02 -18.99 -1.06
N SER A 65 5.52 -19.98 -1.79
CA SER A 65 5.94 -20.23 -3.19
C SER A 65 5.55 -19.05 -4.10
N GLN A 66 4.34 -18.54 -3.97
CA GLN A 66 3.86 -17.36 -4.69
C GLN A 66 4.69 -16.12 -4.33
N GLN A 67 4.92 -15.87 -3.04
CA GLN A 67 5.79 -14.77 -2.58
C GLN A 67 7.18 -14.84 -3.21
N SER A 68 7.77 -16.03 -3.30
CA SER A 68 9.08 -16.22 -3.91
C SER A 68 9.10 -15.92 -5.41
N LYS A 69 8.02 -16.25 -6.14
CA LYS A 69 7.87 -15.89 -7.56
C LYS A 69 7.75 -14.40 -7.75
N ILE A 70 6.90 -13.75 -6.95
CA ILE A 70 6.70 -12.28 -6.97
C ILE A 70 8.02 -11.57 -6.69
N ALA A 71 8.77 -11.98 -5.67
CA ALA A 71 10.05 -11.38 -5.33
C ALA A 71 11.08 -11.50 -6.48
N LYS A 72 11.11 -12.64 -7.19
CA LYS A 72 11.99 -12.82 -8.36
C LYS A 72 11.57 -11.92 -9.53
N ALA A 73 10.28 -11.86 -9.85
CA ALA A 73 9.76 -11.00 -10.92
C ALA A 73 10.02 -9.52 -10.60
N TRP A 74 9.84 -9.11 -9.33
CA TRP A 74 10.16 -7.78 -8.86
C TRP A 74 11.63 -7.42 -9.07
N LEU A 75 12.55 -8.29 -8.67
CA LEU A 75 13.99 -8.06 -8.84
C LEU A 75 14.40 -7.99 -10.32
N ALA A 76 13.84 -8.86 -11.16
CA ALA A 76 14.14 -8.87 -12.60
C ALA A 76 13.72 -7.56 -13.28
N MET A 77 12.61 -6.94 -12.88
CA MET A 77 12.18 -5.64 -13.41
C MET A 77 13.25 -4.54 -13.19
N PHE A 78 13.96 -4.56 -12.08
CA PHE A 78 15.00 -3.56 -11.78
C PHE A 78 16.33 -3.77 -12.51
N GLU A 79 16.42 -4.76 -13.36
CA GLU A 79 17.49 -4.86 -14.37
C GLU A 79 17.25 -3.86 -15.53
N GLU A 80 16.00 -3.45 -15.74
CA GLU A 80 15.57 -2.57 -16.83
C GLU A 80 15.17 -1.16 -16.38
N VAL A 81 14.70 -1.01 -15.12
CA VAL A 81 14.22 0.29 -14.60
C VAL A 81 14.89 0.65 -13.27
N ASP A 82 14.96 1.95 -13.00
CA ASP A 82 15.57 2.48 -11.77
C ASP A 82 14.59 2.50 -10.59
N ALA A 83 13.31 2.70 -10.85
CA ALA A 83 12.24 2.75 -9.87
C ALA A 83 10.89 2.47 -10.54
N VAL A 84 9.92 2.01 -9.75
CA VAL A 84 8.51 1.92 -10.15
C VAL A 84 7.76 3.06 -9.50
N ILE A 85 6.94 3.77 -10.27
CA ILE A 85 6.08 4.86 -9.77
C ILE A 85 4.64 4.41 -9.85
N ALA A 86 3.89 4.59 -8.76
CA ALA A 86 2.47 4.28 -8.70
C ALA A 86 1.73 5.30 -7.82
N PRO A 87 0.40 5.42 -7.91
CA PRO A 87 -0.37 6.15 -6.93
C PRO A 87 -0.12 5.63 -5.50
N ALA A 88 -0.08 6.51 -4.52
CA ALA A 88 0.10 6.10 -3.12
C ALA A 88 -1.12 5.36 -2.55
N CYS A 89 -2.32 5.64 -3.09
CA CYS A 89 -3.58 4.99 -2.71
C CYS A 89 -4.39 4.61 -3.95
N SER A 90 -5.22 3.59 -3.84
CA SER A 90 -6.09 3.10 -4.93
C SER A 90 -7.30 4.01 -5.15
N VAL A 91 -7.65 4.84 -4.18
CA VAL A 91 -8.82 5.73 -4.20
C VAL A 91 -8.47 7.11 -3.65
N PRO A 92 -9.19 8.16 -4.03
CA PRO A 92 -9.07 9.48 -3.39
C PRO A 92 -9.54 9.43 -1.93
N PRO A 93 -9.25 10.48 -1.13
CA PRO A 93 -9.79 10.59 0.21
C PRO A 93 -11.32 10.46 0.21
N PHE A 94 -11.86 9.73 1.18
CA PHE A 94 -13.29 9.49 1.35
C PHE A 94 -13.75 9.94 2.74
N ALA A 95 -15.08 9.94 2.99
CA ALA A 95 -15.67 10.39 4.25
C ALA A 95 -15.15 9.57 5.43
N HIS A 96 -14.78 10.23 6.52
CA HIS A 96 -14.13 9.62 7.70
C HIS A 96 -15.04 8.65 8.48
N GLU A 97 -16.34 8.70 8.25
CA GLU A 97 -17.33 7.75 8.79
C GLU A 97 -17.18 6.36 8.17
N ASN A 98 -16.58 6.28 6.98
CA ASN A 98 -16.28 5.03 6.30
C ASN A 98 -14.94 4.49 6.80
N TRP A 99 -14.95 3.32 7.41
CA TRP A 99 -13.73 2.68 7.93
C TRP A 99 -12.89 2.02 6.83
N THR A 100 -13.51 1.75 5.70
CA THR A 100 -12.88 1.05 4.57
C THR A 100 -13.64 1.33 3.29
N VAL A 101 -13.02 1.01 2.16
CA VAL A 101 -13.64 1.07 0.85
C VAL A 101 -14.26 -0.29 0.54
N SER A 102 -15.55 -0.32 0.25
CA SER A 102 -16.30 -1.55 -0.03
C SER A 102 -16.33 -1.91 -1.51
N GLU A 103 -16.07 -0.93 -2.41
CA GLU A 103 -16.15 -1.09 -3.85
C GLU A 103 -15.22 -0.09 -4.56
N ILE A 104 -14.59 -0.51 -5.66
CA ILE A 104 -13.84 0.37 -6.58
C ILE A 104 -14.33 0.08 -8.00
N ASP A 105 -14.82 1.10 -8.70
CA ASP A 105 -15.31 1.02 -10.10
C ASP A 105 -16.29 -0.14 -10.33
N GLY A 106 -17.26 -0.33 -9.41
CA GLY A 106 -18.25 -1.39 -9.47
C GLY A 106 -17.74 -2.78 -9.05
N THR A 107 -16.47 -2.88 -8.66
CA THR A 107 -15.89 -4.14 -8.19
C THR A 107 -15.88 -4.18 -6.65
N PRO A 108 -16.61 -5.10 -6.03
CA PRO A 108 -16.61 -5.26 -4.58
C PRO A 108 -15.23 -5.61 -4.04
N MET A 109 -14.88 -5.06 -2.88
CA MET A 109 -13.65 -5.39 -2.16
C MET A 109 -13.92 -6.56 -1.20
N PRO A 110 -13.33 -7.75 -1.43
CA PRO A 110 -13.60 -8.96 -0.64
C PRO A 110 -13.23 -8.81 0.84
N THR A 111 -12.22 -8.00 1.13
CA THR A 111 -11.77 -7.74 2.51
C THR A 111 -11.50 -6.25 2.69
N TYR A 112 -11.41 -5.83 3.95
CA TYR A 112 -11.05 -4.44 4.27
C TYR A 112 -9.62 -4.06 3.83
N MET A 113 -8.80 -5.02 3.42
CA MET A 113 -7.46 -4.79 2.89
C MET A 113 -7.41 -4.72 1.36
N SER A 114 -8.42 -5.25 0.66
CA SER A 114 -8.37 -5.43 -0.80
C SER A 114 -8.17 -4.13 -1.57
N TRP A 115 -8.73 -3.01 -1.08
CA TRP A 115 -8.54 -1.69 -1.69
C TRP A 115 -7.10 -1.14 -1.54
N LEU A 116 -6.27 -1.76 -0.70
CA LEU A 116 -4.86 -1.38 -0.47
C LEU A 116 -3.88 -2.16 -1.36
N ALA A 117 -4.35 -2.78 -2.45
CA ALA A 117 -3.53 -3.63 -3.32
C ALA A 117 -2.26 -2.94 -3.84
N LEU A 118 -2.33 -1.64 -4.17
CA LEU A 118 -1.16 -0.86 -4.60
C LEU A 118 -0.05 -0.77 -3.55
N THR A 119 -0.37 -0.97 -2.27
CA THR A 119 0.60 -0.89 -1.18
C THR A 119 1.05 -2.26 -0.70
N TYR A 120 0.13 -3.24 -0.53
CA TYR A 120 0.55 -4.53 0.01
C TYR A 120 1.22 -5.44 -1.04
N ARG A 121 0.89 -5.34 -2.33
CA ARG A 121 1.55 -6.17 -3.35
C ARG A 121 3.06 -5.95 -3.41
N PRO A 122 3.60 -4.71 -3.42
CA PRO A 122 5.04 -4.49 -3.30
C PRO A 122 5.65 -5.04 -2.01
N THR A 123 4.91 -5.08 -0.89
CA THR A 123 5.43 -5.66 0.36
C THR A 123 5.69 -7.15 0.24
N MET A 124 4.98 -7.86 -0.65
CA MET A 124 5.24 -9.28 -0.93
C MET A 124 6.63 -9.50 -1.52
N ALA A 125 7.18 -8.52 -2.20
CA ALA A 125 8.54 -8.52 -2.75
C ALA A 125 9.57 -7.87 -1.81
N LEU A 126 9.19 -7.47 -0.60
CA LEU A 126 10.03 -6.72 0.35
C LEU A 126 10.54 -5.39 -0.25
N ALA A 127 9.77 -4.78 -1.13
CA ALA A 127 10.12 -3.51 -1.76
C ALA A 127 10.36 -2.41 -0.73
N CYS A 128 11.33 -1.54 -0.98
CA CYS A 128 11.39 -0.27 -0.29
C CYS A 128 10.52 0.76 -1.02
N ALA A 129 9.95 1.72 -0.28
CA ALA A 129 9.04 2.70 -0.82
C ALA A 129 9.23 4.07 -0.19
N ALA A 130 9.10 5.13 -0.99
CA ALA A 130 8.97 6.50 -0.54
C ALA A 130 7.66 7.07 -1.08
N ALA A 131 6.79 7.58 -0.22
CA ALA A 131 5.58 8.30 -0.61
C ALA A 131 5.87 9.79 -0.63
N ILE A 132 5.51 10.46 -1.72
CA ILE A 132 5.68 11.90 -1.89
C ILE A 132 4.36 12.56 -2.32
N PRO A 133 4.10 13.80 -1.88
CA PRO A 133 2.92 14.54 -2.31
C PRO A 133 3.02 14.93 -3.79
N CYS A 134 1.88 14.88 -4.50
CA CYS A 134 1.78 15.20 -5.93
C CYS A 134 0.59 16.14 -6.19
N GLY A 135 0.50 17.25 -5.45
CA GLY A 135 -0.54 18.25 -5.65
C GLY A 135 -1.90 17.88 -5.06
N LEU A 136 -2.94 18.40 -5.71
CA LEU A 136 -4.34 18.17 -5.34
C LEU A 136 -5.08 17.50 -6.50
N ASP A 137 -6.08 16.71 -6.18
CA ASP A 137 -6.99 16.13 -7.15
C ASP A 137 -8.00 17.19 -7.68
N LYS A 138 -8.89 16.75 -8.59
CA LYS A 138 -9.93 17.62 -9.16
C LYS A 138 -10.94 18.17 -8.14
N HIS A 139 -10.98 17.63 -6.94
CA HIS A 139 -11.84 18.06 -5.83
C HIS A 139 -11.09 18.89 -4.79
N GLY A 140 -9.81 19.21 -5.02
CA GLY A 140 -8.98 19.96 -4.10
C GLY A 140 -8.43 19.13 -2.94
N LEU A 141 -8.49 17.80 -3.02
CA LEU A 141 -7.99 16.89 -1.98
C LEU A 141 -6.54 16.46 -2.27
N PRO A 142 -5.71 16.25 -1.24
CA PRO A 142 -4.32 15.86 -1.41
C PRO A 142 -4.17 14.55 -2.19
N PHE A 143 -3.23 14.52 -3.12
CA PHE A 143 -2.85 13.35 -3.87
C PHE A 143 -1.37 13.04 -3.67
N GLY A 144 -1.00 11.78 -3.64
CA GLY A 144 0.37 11.32 -3.49
C GLY A 144 0.71 10.19 -4.45
N ILE A 145 2.00 10.06 -4.73
CA ILE A 145 2.57 8.92 -5.43
C ILE A 145 3.55 8.18 -4.53
N GLN A 146 3.79 6.92 -4.84
CA GLN A 146 4.86 6.13 -4.25
C GLN A 146 5.94 5.83 -5.28
N VAL A 147 7.19 5.91 -4.82
CA VAL A 147 8.39 5.54 -5.57
C VAL A 147 8.94 4.29 -4.94
N LEU A 148 8.98 3.21 -5.70
CA LEU A 148 9.26 1.87 -5.23
C LEU A 148 10.57 1.35 -5.80
N GLY A 149 11.30 0.57 -5.02
CA GLY A 149 12.57 -0.03 -5.42
C GLY A 149 12.77 -1.44 -4.86
N PRO A 150 13.83 -2.12 -5.29
CA PRO A 150 14.15 -3.44 -4.77
C PRO A 150 14.60 -3.36 -3.31
N PRO A 151 14.56 -4.48 -2.56
CA PRO A 151 15.03 -4.54 -1.18
C PRO A 151 16.43 -3.94 -1.01
N GLY A 152 16.61 -3.10 0.02
CA GLY A 152 17.89 -2.49 0.36
C GLY A 152 18.33 -1.33 -0.55
N SER A 153 17.46 -0.85 -1.45
CA SER A 153 17.74 0.29 -2.32
C SER A 153 17.28 1.64 -1.73
N ASP A 154 17.04 1.74 -0.43
CA ASP A 154 16.46 2.89 0.25
C ASP A 154 17.11 4.22 -0.14
N ARG A 155 18.46 4.27 -0.11
CA ARG A 155 19.19 5.48 -0.49
C ARG A 155 18.95 5.90 -1.94
N LYS A 156 18.90 4.93 -2.88
CA LYS A 156 18.61 5.19 -4.29
C LYS A 156 17.20 5.73 -4.45
N ILE A 157 16.22 5.10 -3.81
CA ILE A 157 14.81 5.51 -3.88
C ILE A 157 14.57 6.87 -3.25
N LEU A 158 15.19 7.18 -2.11
CA LEU A 158 15.13 8.52 -1.51
C LEU A 158 15.72 9.60 -2.43
N ASN A 159 16.83 9.32 -3.11
CA ASN A 159 17.41 10.25 -4.07
C ASN A 159 16.50 10.49 -5.29
N ILE A 160 15.86 9.44 -5.81
CA ILE A 160 14.89 9.54 -6.91
C ILE A 160 13.67 10.32 -6.44
N ALA A 161 13.12 9.99 -5.28
CA ALA A 161 11.98 10.70 -4.69
C ALA A 161 12.27 12.19 -4.50
N LEU A 162 13.46 12.54 -4.00
CA LEU A 162 13.89 13.94 -3.86
C LEU A 162 13.94 14.66 -5.23
N ALA A 163 14.49 14.01 -6.25
CA ALA A 163 14.55 14.59 -7.59
C ALA A 163 13.15 14.82 -8.18
N ILE A 164 12.22 13.89 -7.96
CA ILE A 164 10.82 14.03 -8.38
C ILE A 164 10.14 15.15 -7.59
N GLU A 165 10.33 15.24 -6.27
CA GLU A 165 9.74 16.31 -5.45
C GLU A 165 10.23 17.69 -5.89
N GLN A 166 11.52 17.82 -6.21
CA GLN A 166 12.08 19.06 -6.77
C GLN A 166 11.45 19.42 -8.12
N LEU A 167 11.22 18.44 -9.00
CA LEU A 167 10.52 18.66 -10.26
C LEU A 167 9.06 19.08 -10.01
N PHE A 168 8.35 18.43 -9.11
CA PHE A 168 6.96 18.77 -8.76
C PHE A 168 6.82 20.18 -8.19
N ALA A 169 7.81 20.67 -7.46
CA ALA A 169 7.81 22.02 -6.93
C ALA A 169 7.84 23.12 -8.00
N THR A 170 8.18 22.77 -9.25
CA THR A 170 8.24 23.74 -10.37
C THR A 170 6.89 24.05 -11.00
N THR A 171 5.84 23.26 -10.73
CA THR A 171 4.51 23.43 -11.31
C THR A 171 3.44 23.54 -10.23
N SER A 172 2.44 24.39 -10.48
CA SER A 172 1.33 24.60 -9.52
C SER A 172 0.46 23.35 -9.32
N GLN A 173 0.36 22.47 -10.34
CA GLN A 173 -0.49 21.30 -10.32
C GLN A 173 0.06 20.17 -9.43
N THR A 174 1.38 20.03 -9.40
CA THR A 174 2.06 18.95 -8.66
C THR A 174 2.73 19.41 -7.38
N LYS A 175 2.84 20.73 -7.17
CA LYS A 175 3.45 21.32 -5.98
C LYS A 175 2.79 20.76 -4.71
N ARG A 176 3.62 20.43 -3.72
CA ARG A 176 3.17 20.00 -2.40
C ARG A 176 2.14 21.00 -1.83
N PRO A 177 0.91 20.55 -1.51
CA PRO A 177 -0.06 21.41 -0.87
C PRO A 177 0.39 21.74 0.56
N CYS A 178 0.30 23.03 0.91
CA CYS A 178 0.57 23.50 2.27
C CYS A 178 -0.74 24.05 2.84
N PRO A 179 -1.30 23.44 3.88
CA PRO A 179 -2.51 23.96 4.52
C PRO A 179 -2.23 25.33 5.16
N ASP A 180 -3.19 26.23 5.03
CA ASP A 180 -3.17 27.50 5.79
C ASP A 180 -3.56 27.24 7.24
N ILE A 181 -2.55 27.08 8.08
CA ILE A 181 -2.74 26.81 9.52
C ILE A 181 -3.34 28.02 10.26
N THR A 182 -3.33 29.22 9.69
CA THR A 182 -3.94 30.41 10.29
C THR A 182 -5.46 30.30 10.22
N SER A 183 -5.97 29.93 9.04
CA SER A 183 -7.42 29.71 8.85
C SER A 183 -7.96 28.54 9.69
N LEU A 184 -7.15 27.51 9.96
CA LEU A 184 -7.56 26.39 10.81
C LEU A 184 -7.71 26.75 12.28
N ARG A 185 -7.00 27.79 12.76
CA ARG A 185 -7.13 28.28 14.16
C ARG A 185 -8.43 29.06 14.38
N GLU A 186 -8.97 29.66 13.34
CA GLU A 186 -10.22 30.44 13.41
C GLU A 186 -11.47 29.55 13.47
N ILE A 187 -11.38 28.30 12.97
CA ILE A 187 -12.49 27.32 12.98
C ILE A 187 -12.66 26.66 14.37
N GLY A 188 -11.64 26.71 15.22
CA GLY A 188 -11.64 26.09 16.56
C GLY A 188 -11.84 27.05 17.73
N ALA A 189 -12.14 28.33 17.45
CA ALA A 189 -12.49 29.36 18.43
C ALA A 189 -13.99 29.66 18.38
#